data_b92856a7d48ca2abcf6ef996e8195722
#
_entry.id   b92856a7d48ca2abcf6ef996e8195722
#
_cell.length_a   1.000
_cell.length_b   1.000
_cell.length_c   1.000
_cell.angle_alpha   90.00
_cell.angle_beta   90.00
_cell.angle_gamma   90.00
#
_symmetry.space_group_name_H-M   'P 1'
#
loop_
_entity.id
_entity.type
_entity.pdbx_description
1 polymer ?
#
loop_
_entity_poly.entity_id
_entity_poly.type
_entity_poly.pdbx_seq_one_letter_code
_entity_poly.pdbx_strand_id
1 'polypeptide(L)'
;SASAQKSSLLAFGDPKLGGQSLTRAQSLMGTTFEQLPEARTQVETLRKFYDANRSKVFIGETATEDQYKAEAGNYDILHFATHGVLNDRNPLYSHLLLAQPEAAGKDAKEAKEDGMLEAWEIMQMDLRADMAVLSACETARGRVGAGEGMIGLTWAMFVAGVPTTVVSQWKVRADSTADLMVEFHRLLQARDAKGATRWTRAEALQQAAMKLLADPKYRHPFYWAGFVMIGKP
;
A
#
# COMPACT_ATOMS: atom_id res chain seq x y z
N SER A 1 -6.41 9.21 -32.95
CA SER A 1 -5.44 9.02 -31.87
C SER A 1 -6.21 8.98 -30.56
N ALA A 2 -6.40 7.76 -30.01
CA ALA A 2 -6.93 7.60 -28.67
C ALA A 2 -5.91 8.25 -27.71
N SER A 3 -6.30 9.30 -26.98
CA SER A 3 -5.50 9.80 -25.89
C SER A 3 -5.30 8.63 -24.90
N ALA A 4 -4.04 8.28 -24.61
CA ALA A 4 -3.75 7.21 -23.67
C ALA A 4 -4.49 7.53 -22.37
N GLN A 5 -5.48 6.73 -22.04
CA GLN A 5 -6.31 6.92 -20.86
C GLN A 5 -5.42 6.79 -19.62
N LYS A 6 -5.54 7.73 -18.68
CA LYS A 6 -4.83 7.63 -17.40
C LYS A 6 -5.26 6.37 -16.66
N SER A 7 -4.32 5.71 -16.00
CA SER A 7 -4.62 4.56 -15.13
C SER A 7 -5.58 4.96 -14.01
N SER A 8 -6.38 4.02 -13.54
CA SER A 8 -7.25 4.18 -12.37
C SER A 8 -6.49 3.84 -11.08
N LEU A 9 -6.86 4.49 -9.98
CA LEU A 9 -6.22 4.31 -8.67
C LEU A 9 -7.25 3.98 -7.60
N LEU A 10 -7.01 2.92 -6.85
CA LEU A 10 -7.63 2.68 -5.56
C LEU A 10 -6.57 2.82 -4.46
N ALA A 11 -6.77 3.75 -3.52
CA ALA A 11 -5.81 3.99 -2.46
C ALA A 11 -6.45 3.97 -1.08
N PHE A 12 -5.73 3.39 -0.11
CA PHE A 12 -6.08 3.35 1.30
C PHE A 12 -4.97 4.03 2.10
N GLY A 13 -5.34 4.98 2.98
CA GLY A 13 -4.37 5.71 3.78
C GLY A 13 -4.87 6.04 5.18
N ASP A 14 -3.96 5.98 6.17
CA ASP A 14 -4.22 6.38 7.55
C ASP A 14 -5.54 5.79 8.10
N PRO A 15 -5.75 4.46 8.05
CA PRO A 15 -6.97 3.86 8.55
C PRO A 15 -7.15 4.15 10.04
N LYS A 16 -8.38 4.41 10.47
CA LYS A 16 -8.70 4.52 11.91
C LYS A 16 -8.69 3.13 12.50
N LEU A 17 -7.59 2.79 13.14
CA LEU A 17 -7.44 1.51 13.83
C LEU A 17 -8.24 1.52 15.15
N GLY A 18 -8.88 0.41 15.44
CA GLY A 18 -9.68 0.29 16.66
C GLY A 18 -10.09 -1.15 16.94
N GLY A 19 -10.76 -1.34 18.08
CA GLY A 19 -11.38 -2.61 18.43
C GLY A 19 -10.42 -3.80 18.53
N GLN A 20 -10.87 -4.94 18.02
CA GLN A 20 -10.15 -6.21 18.15
C GLN A 20 -8.92 -6.30 17.28
N SER A 21 -8.94 -5.71 16.07
CA SER A 21 -7.80 -5.73 15.14
C SER A 21 -6.56 -5.08 15.75
N LEU A 22 -6.74 -3.90 16.36
CA LEU A 22 -5.66 -3.18 17.03
C LEU A 22 -5.09 -3.99 18.21
N THR A 23 -5.96 -4.53 19.06
CA THR A 23 -5.55 -5.34 20.23
C THR A 23 -4.79 -6.59 19.78
N ARG A 24 -5.27 -7.30 18.76
CA ARG A 24 -4.62 -8.49 18.21
C ARG A 24 -3.27 -8.17 17.57
N ALA A 25 -3.21 -7.12 16.73
CA ALA A 25 -1.98 -6.68 16.11
C ALA A 25 -0.94 -6.24 17.15
N GLN A 26 -1.33 -5.47 18.16
CA GLN A 26 -0.44 -5.07 19.26
C GLN A 26 0.08 -6.28 20.06
N SER A 27 -0.78 -7.26 20.34
CA SER A 27 -0.39 -8.50 21.05
C SER A 27 0.62 -9.32 20.24
N LEU A 28 0.43 -9.42 18.92
CA LEU A 28 1.34 -10.16 18.04
C LEU A 28 2.70 -9.47 17.89
N MET A 29 2.70 -8.15 17.82
CA MET A 29 3.88 -7.35 17.50
C MET A 29 4.61 -6.81 18.72
N GLY A 30 3.97 -6.78 19.88
CA GLY A 30 4.52 -6.14 21.09
C GLY A 30 4.79 -4.63 20.89
N THR A 31 4.07 -3.96 19.99
CA THR A 31 4.23 -2.55 19.66
C THR A 31 2.86 -1.86 19.57
N THR A 32 2.88 -0.55 19.68
CA THR A 32 1.69 0.29 19.45
C THR A 32 1.67 0.75 18.01
N PHE A 33 0.47 0.85 17.42
CA PHE A 33 0.25 1.42 16.10
C PHE A 33 -0.34 2.82 16.27
N GLU A 34 0.34 3.80 15.70
CA GLU A 34 -0.07 5.20 15.73
C GLU A 34 -0.80 5.56 14.43
N GLN A 35 -1.51 6.67 14.43
CA GLN A 35 -2.05 7.24 13.21
C GLN A 35 -0.92 7.66 12.26
N LEU A 36 -1.22 7.67 10.97
CA LEU A 36 -0.26 7.95 9.89
C LEU A 36 -0.67 9.20 9.10
N PRO A 37 -0.58 10.41 9.68
CA PRO A 37 -1.02 11.64 9.01
C PRO A 37 -0.29 11.90 7.69
N GLU A 38 0.96 11.46 7.57
CA GLU A 38 1.71 11.54 6.31
C GLU A 38 1.11 10.61 5.24
N ALA A 39 0.62 9.44 5.64
CA ALA A 39 -0.06 8.51 4.72
C ALA A 39 -1.39 9.08 4.20
N ARG A 40 -2.13 9.81 5.05
CA ARG A 40 -3.32 10.56 4.63
C ARG A 40 -2.97 11.59 3.55
N THR A 41 -2.01 12.46 3.83
CA THR A 41 -1.55 13.49 2.90
C THR A 41 -1.02 12.87 1.60
N GLN A 42 -0.32 11.75 1.71
CA GLN A 42 0.17 10.98 0.57
C GLN A 42 -0.97 10.58 -0.36
N VAL A 43 -1.95 9.81 0.11
CA VAL A 43 -3.02 9.28 -0.75
C VAL A 43 -3.93 10.37 -1.32
N GLU A 44 -4.19 11.44 -0.56
CA GLU A 44 -4.90 12.64 -1.06
C GLU A 44 -4.13 13.32 -2.19
N THR A 45 -2.80 13.34 -2.11
CA THR A 45 -1.96 13.92 -3.16
C THR A 45 -1.90 13.01 -4.39
N LEU A 46 -1.80 11.69 -4.20
CA LEU A 46 -1.81 10.73 -5.31
C LEU A 46 -3.05 10.89 -6.18
N ARG A 47 -4.21 11.07 -5.59
CA ARG A 47 -5.48 11.25 -6.31
C ARG A 47 -5.41 12.35 -7.38
N LYS A 48 -4.60 13.40 -7.17
CA LYS A 48 -4.48 14.54 -8.11
C LYS A 48 -3.81 14.16 -9.43
N PHE A 49 -3.06 13.07 -9.48
CA PHE A 49 -2.36 12.60 -10.69
C PHE A 49 -3.23 11.72 -11.58
N TYR A 50 -4.30 11.16 -11.03
CA TYR A 50 -5.18 10.21 -11.70
C TYR A 50 -6.50 10.84 -12.15
N ASP A 51 -7.27 10.10 -12.93
CA ASP A 51 -8.61 10.54 -13.33
C ASP A 51 -9.55 10.49 -12.10
N ALA A 52 -10.16 11.62 -11.78
CA ALA A 52 -11.02 11.75 -10.60
C ALA A 52 -12.26 10.83 -10.65
N ASN A 53 -12.76 10.50 -11.85
CA ASN A 53 -13.92 9.64 -12.04
C ASN A 53 -13.56 8.14 -12.00
N ARG A 54 -12.27 7.83 -12.13
CA ARG A 54 -11.74 6.46 -12.15
C ARG A 54 -10.84 6.17 -10.96
N SER A 55 -10.86 7.01 -9.93
CA SER A 55 -10.00 6.82 -8.76
C SER A 55 -10.76 7.06 -7.49
N LYS A 56 -10.53 6.17 -6.51
CA LYS A 56 -11.08 6.27 -5.16
C LYS A 56 -9.97 6.29 -4.13
N VAL A 57 -10.18 7.06 -3.08
CA VAL A 57 -9.28 7.13 -1.93
C VAL A 57 -10.11 6.98 -0.68
N PHE A 58 -9.76 5.99 0.14
CA PHE A 58 -10.37 5.71 1.42
C PHE A 58 -9.41 6.08 2.55
N ILE A 59 -9.90 6.82 3.53
CA ILE A 59 -9.08 7.38 4.62
C ILE A 59 -9.83 7.24 5.95
N GLY A 60 -9.08 7.07 7.03
CA GLY A 60 -9.65 7.02 8.38
C GLY A 60 -10.67 5.89 8.53
N GLU A 61 -11.88 6.23 8.95
CA GLU A 61 -12.98 5.26 9.17
C GLU A 61 -13.47 4.58 7.90
N THR A 62 -13.25 5.20 6.74
CA THR A 62 -13.69 4.64 5.45
C THR A 62 -12.69 3.66 4.84
N ALA A 63 -11.46 3.63 5.33
CA ALA A 63 -10.40 2.76 4.82
C ALA A 63 -10.56 1.31 5.34
N THR A 64 -11.72 0.70 5.08
CA THR A 64 -12.12 -0.62 5.61
C THR A 64 -11.78 -1.76 4.67
N GLU A 65 -11.73 -2.95 5.21
CA GLU A 65 -11.53 -4.19 4.47
C GLU A 65 -12.69 -4.50 3.52
N ASP A 66 -13.94 -4.25 3.95
CA ASP A 66 -15.11 -4.37 3.09
C ASP A 66 -15.01 -3.50 1.84
N GLN A 67 -14.55 -2.24 1.99
CA GLN A 67 -14.34 -1.34 0.85
C GLN A 67 -13.26 -1.88 -0.09
N TYR A 68 -12.17 -2.44 0.45
CA TYR A 68 -11.15 -3.04 -0.37
C TYR A 68 -11.69 -4.24 -1.16
N LYS A 69 -12.34 -5.19 -0.49
CA LYS A 69 -12.90 -6.39 -1.14
C LYS A 69 -13.93 -6.06 -2.21
N ALA A 70 -14.75 -5.04 -1.98
CA ALA A 70 -15.76 -4.60 -2.94
C ALA A 70 -15.18 -3.89 -4.18
N GLU A 71 -14.09 -3.17 -4.03
CA GLU A 71 -13.60 -2.25 -5.05
C GLU A 71 -12.37 -2.75 -5.82
N ALA A 72 -11.47 -3.51 -5.18
CA ALA A 72 -10.12 -3.77 -5.67
C ALA A 72 -10.04 -4.41 -7.07
N GLY A 73 -11.04 -5.19 -7.46
CA GLY A 73 -11.11 -5.80 -8.80
C GLY A 73 -11.31 -4.83 -9.97
N ASN A 74 -11.56 -3.54 -9.69
CA ASN A 74 -11.97 -2.56 -10.71
C ASN A 74 -10.88 -1.52 -11.06
N TYR A 75 -9.69 -1.61 -10.48
CA TYR A 75 -8.66 -0.59 -10.61
C TYR A 75 -7.35 -1.13 -11.18
N ASP A 76 -6.64 -0.27 -11.92
CA ASP A 76 -5.35 -0.61 -12.53
C ASP A 76 -4.19 -0.57 -11.51
N ILE A 77 -4.31 0.29 -10.49
CA ILE A 77 -3.30 0.46 -9.44
C ILE A 77 -3.96 0.41 -8.07
N LEU A 78 -3.43 -0.44 -7.20
CA LEU A 78 -3.78 -0.52 -5.78
C LEU A 78 -2.66 0.12 -4.96
N HIS A 79 -2.99 0.99 -4.01
CA HIS A 79 -2.00 1.64 -3.15
C HIS A 79 -2.42 1.60 -1.69
N PHE A 80 -1.56 1.05 -0.84
CA PHE A 80 -1.77 0.96 0.60
C PHE A 80 -0.73 1.79 1.34
N ALA A 81 -1.17 2.84 2.00
CA ALA A 81 -0.40 3.65 2.94
C ALA A 81 -0.96 3.43 4.36
N THR A 82 -0.66 2.26 4.90
CA THR A 82 -1.19 1.76 6.18
C THR A 82 -0.10 0.99 6.93
N HIS A 83 -0.43 0.40 8.07
CA HIS A 83 0.47 -0.52 8.75
C HIS A 83 0.40 -1.92 8.15
N GLY A 84 1.56 -2.58 8.00
CA GLY A 84 1.67 -3.98 7.63
C GLY A 84 2.23 -4.79 8.79
N VAL A 85 1.61 -5.91 9.09
CA VAL A 85 2.05 -6.87 10.11
C VAL A 85 2.56 -8.11 9.41
N LEU A 86 3.86 -8.38 9.53
CA LEU A 86 4.49 -9.53 8.91
C LEU A 86 4.56 -10.71 9.88
N ASN A 87 4.16 -11.88 9.42
CA ASN A 87 4.22 -13.11 10.17
C ASN A 87 5.22 -14.07 9.52
N ASP A 88 6.46 -14.09 10.03
CA ASP A 88 7.54 -14.92 9.49
C ASP A 88 7.34 -16.43 9.75
N ARG A 89 6.49 -16.80 10.73
CA ARG A 89 6.19 -18.21 11.01
C ARG A 89 5.15 -18.77 10.06
N ASN A 90 4.19 -17.96 9.68
CA ASN A 90 3.17 -18.32 8.72
C ASN A 90 2.83 -17.11 7.84
N PRO A 91 3.52 -16.96 6.70
CA PRO A 91 3.37 -15.79 5.82
C PRO A 91 1.95 -15.53 5.31
N LEU A 92 1.09 -16.55 5.30
CA LEU A 92 -0.32 -16.39 4.91
C LEU A 92 -1.13 -15.54 5.87
N TYR A 93 -0.69 -15.42 7.13
CA TYR A 93 -1.29 -14.54 8.14
C TYR A 93 -0.58 -13.19 8.27
N SER A 94 0.35 -12.86 7.37
CA SER A 94 0.79 -11.47 7.19
C SER A 94 -0.37 -10.65 6.68
N HIS A 95 -0.56 -9.43 7.21
CA HIS A 95 -1.75 -8.65 6.87
C HIS A 95 -1.48 -7.14 6.83
N LEU A 96 -2.36 -6.44 6.14
CA LEU A 96 -2.46 -4.99 6.17
C LEU A 96 -3.53 -4.60 7.19
N LEU A 97 -3.24 -3.61 8.04
CA LEU A 97 -4.22 -3.08 8.97
C LEU A 97 -5.11 -2.06 8.26
N LEU A 98 -6.40 -2.31 8.29
CA LEU A 98 -7.44 -1.43 7.77
C LEU A 98 -8.36 -0.98 8.90
N ALA A 99 -9.24 -0.02 8.62
CA ALA A 99 -10.17 0.44 9.61
C ALA A 99 -11.20 -0.65 9.94
N GLN A 100 -11.43 -0.82 11.22
CA GLN A 100 -12.54 -1.61 11.71
C GLN A 100 -13.65 -0.65 12.13
N PRO A 101 -14.82 -0.69 11.50
CA PRO A 101 -15.95 0.12 11.95
C PRO A 101 -16.27 -0.20 13.40
N GLU A 102 -16.46 0.82 14.22
CA GLU A 102 -17.00 0.62 15.56
C GLU A 102 -18.39 0.01 15.41
N ALA A 103 -18.56 -1.20 15.93
CA ALA A 103 -19.87 -1.85 15.90
C ALA A 103 -20.88 -0.99 16.68
N ALA A 104 -21.82 -0.42 15.98
CA ALA A 104 -22.88 0.38 16.58
C ALA A 104 -23.86 -0.56 17.32
N GLY A 105 -23.75 -0.62 18.65
CA GLY A 105 -24.73 -1.28 19.52
C GLY A 105 -24.57 -2.81 19.66
N LYS A 106 -25.68 -3.48 19.98
CA LYS A 106 -25.74 -4.92 20.29
C LYS A 106 -25.39 -5.85 19.10
N ASP A 107 -25.28 -5.31 17.91
CA ASP A 107 -25.04 -6.04 16.66
C ASP A 107 -23.55 -6.20 16.33
N ALA A 108 -22.67 -5.99 17.31
CA ALA A 108 -21.21 -6.18 17.18
C ALA A 108 -20.77 -7.59 16.72
N LYS A 109 -21.71 -8.54 16.63
CA LYS A 109 -21.47 -9.89 16.10
C LYS A 109 -21.54 -9.98 14.57
N GLU A 110 -21.95 -8.90 13.90
CA GLU A 110 -22.14 -8.88 12.45
C GLU A 110 -21.08 -8.05 11.68
N ALA A 111 -20.03 -7.57 12.34
CA ALA A 111 -18.89 -7.04 11.59
C ALA A 111 -18.31 -8.19 10.76
N LYS A 112 -18.55 -8.17 9.45
CA LYS A 112 -18.21 -9.23 8.50
C LYS A 112 -16.71 -9.39 8.37
N GLU A 113 -15.96 -8.30 8.57
CA GLU A 113 -14.52 -8.20 8.41
C GLU A 113 -13.87 -7.62 9.67
N ASP A 114 -12.68 -8.09 9.99
CA ASP A 114 -12.00 -7.75 11.25
C ASP A 114 -10.97 -6.60 11.12
N GLY A 115 -10.80 -6.06 9.92
CA GLY A 115 -9.85 -4.98 9.62
C GLY A 115 -8.41 -5.46 9.46
N MET A 116 -8.20 -6.76 9.37
CA MET A 116 -6.90 -7.37 9.10
C MET A 116 -6.93 -8.07 7.75
N LEU A 117 -6.64 -7.36 6.68
CA LEU A 117 -6.59 -7.94 5.34
C LEU A 117 -5.40 -8.90 5.24
N GLU A 118 -5.64 -10.16 5.50
CA GLU A 118 -4.63 -11.22 5.53
C GLU A 118 -4.23 -11.68 4.12
N ALA A 119 -2.99 -12.16 3.96
CA ALA A 119 -2.47 -12.62 2.68
C ALA A 119 -3.34 -13.73 2.06
N TRP A 120 -3.84 -14.68 2.86
CA TRP A 120 -4.70 -15.76 2.38
C TRP A 120 -6.04 -15.24 1.82
N GLU A 121 -6.58 -14.14 2.36
CA GLU A 121 -7.81 -13.52 1.85
C GLU A 121 -7.57 -12.84 0.51
N ILE A 122 -6.44 -12.11 0.39
CA ILE A 122 -6.02 -11.50 -0.88
C ILE A 122 -5.90 -12.58 -1.97
N MET A 123 -5.33 -13.75 -1.65
CA MET A 123 -5.16 -14.86 -2.60
C MET A 123 -6.48 -15.40 -3.16
N GLN A 124 -7.60 -15.20 -2.46
CA GLN A 124 -8.92 -15.64 -2.92
C GLN A 124 -9.62 -14.62 -3.84
N MET A 125 -9.02 -13.45 -4.03
CA MET A 125 -9.58 -12.40 -4.87
C MET A 125 -9.18 -12.58 -6.35
N ASP A 126 -9.99 -12.03 -7.24
CA ASP A 126 -9.68 -11.87 -8.68
C ASP A 126 -9.36 -10.39 -8.94
N LEU A 127 -8.09 -10.05 -8.87
CA LEU A 127 -7.61 -8.68 -9.04
C LEU A 127 -7.11 -8.46 -10.46
N ARG A 128 -7.51 -7.34 -11.05
CA ARG A 128 -7.11 -6.94 -12.42
C ARG A 128 -6.08 -5.83 -12.43
N ALA A 129 -5.59 -5.45 -11.27
CA ALA A 129 -4.61 -4.39 -11.14
C ALA A 129 -3.29 -4.79 -11.79
N ASP A 130 -2.70 -3.85 -12.51
CA ASP A 130 -1.37 -3.99 -13.10
C ASP A 130 -0.26 -3.87 -12.05
N MET A 131 -0.54 -3.21 -10.93
CA MET A 131 0.43 -2.98 -9.88
C MET A 131 -0.23 -2.76 -8.51
N ALA A 132 0.36 -3.33 -7.47
CA ALA A 132 0.07 -2.99 -6.07
C ALA A 132 1.29 -2.35 -5.40
N VAL A 133 1.06 -1.25 -4.70
CA VAL A 133 2.08 -0.55 -3.90
C VAL A 133 1.75 -0.75 -2.43
N LEU A 134 2.60 -1.50 -1.73
CA LEU A 134 2.49 -1.74 -0.31
C LEU A 134 3.44 -0.76 0.41
N SER A 135 2.99 0.48 0.56
CA SER A 135 3.69 1.54 1.32
C SER A 135 3.48 1.36 2.83
N ALA A 136 3.23 0.13 3.23
CA ALA A 136 2.93 -0.28 4.58
C ALA A 136 4.18 -0.93 5.18
N CYS A 137 4.83 -0.28 6.14
CA CYS A 137 6.09 -0.72 6.67
C CYS A 137 6.12 -0.68 8.18
N GLU A 138 5.63 -1.72 8.81
CA GLU A 138 6.14 -2.12 10.10
C GLU A 138 6.58 -3.57 10.02
N THR A 139 7.88 -3.76 9.85
CA THR A 139 8.48 -5.05 10.07
C THR A 139 8.31 -5.43 11.53
N ALA A 140 7.76 -6.61 11.77
CA ALA A 140 7.80 -7.23 13.07
C ALA A 140 9.18 -7.04 13.71
N ARG A 141 9.25 -6.58 14.95
CA ARG A 141 10.43 -6.69 15.79
C ARG A 141 10.65 -8.19 16.10
N GLY A 142 11.22 -8.91 15.19
CA GLY A 142 11.60 -10.28 15.42
C GLY A 142 12.69 -10.63 14.44
N ARG A 143 13.89 -10.90 14.96
CA ARG A 143 15.07 -11.46 14.29
C ARG A 143 15.09 -11.20 12.78
N VAL A 144 16.18 -10.64 12.29
CA VAL A 144 16.53 -10.57 10.87
C VAL A 144 16.44 -11.99 10.27
N GLY A 145 15.25 -12.38 9.94
CA GLY A 145 14.89 -13.60 9.24
C GLY A 145 14.21 -13.16 7.97
N ALA A 146 14.97 -13.10 6.95
CA ALA A 146 14.67 -13.27 5.54
C ALA A 146 13.43 -12.60 4.89
N GLY A 147 12.65 -11.75 5.53
CA GLY A 147 11.53 -11.06 4.85
C GLY A 147 10.41 -11.99 4.35
N GLU A 148 10.25 -13.18 4.89
CA GLU A 148 9.27 -14.17 4.43
C GLU A 148 7.83 -13.67 4.55
N GLY A 149 7.51 -12.87 5.57
CA GLY A 149 6.19 -12.28 5.70
C GLY A 149 5.85 -11.29 4.58
N MET A 150 6.84 -10.53 4.09
CA MET A 150 6.67 -9.68 2.92
C MET A 150 6.49 -10.49 1.64
N ILE A 151 7.20 -11.63 1.53
CA ILE A 151 6.99 -12.59 0.44
C ILE A 151 5.54 -13.07 0.46
N GLY A 152 4.96 -13.32 1.64
CA GLY A 152 3.56 -13.73 1.79
C GLY A 152 2.58 -12.74 1.16
N LEU A 153 2.66 -11.45 1.49
CA LEU A 153 1.80 -10.41 0.91
C LEU A 153 2.06 -10.21 -0.59
N THR A 154 3.33 -10.20 -1.02
CA THR A 154 3.69 -10.10 -2.44
C THR A 154 3.17 -11.30 -3.23
N TRP A 155 3.35 -12.52 -2.69
CA TRP A 155 2.85 -13.73 -3.30
C TRP A 155 1.33 -13.74 -3.39
N ALA A 156 0.65 -13.28 -2.34
CA ALA A 156 -0.80 -13.16 -2.33
C ALA A 156 -1.31 -12.25 -3.47
N MET A 157 -0.66 -11.11 -3.69
CA MET A 157 -0.98 -10.23 -4.81
C MET A 157 -0.78 -10.92 -6.17
N PHE A 158 0.31 -11.68 -6.34
CA PHE A 158 0.54 -12.42 -7.59
C PHE A 158 -0.51 -13.50 -7.83
N VAL A 159 -0.86 -14.27 -6.81
CA VAL A 159 -1.90 -15.30 -6.92
C VAL A 159 -3.26 -14.68 -7.24
N ALA A 160 -3.56 -13.52 -6.66
CA ALA A 160 -4.77 -12.76 -6.94
C ALA A 160 -4.80 -12.10 -8.33
N GLY A 161 -3.69 -12.13 -9.10
CA GLY A 161 -3.65 -11.62 -10.47
C GLY A 161 -2.84 -10.33 -10.69
N VAL A 162 -2.22 -9.76 -9.66
CA VAL A 162 -1.43 -8.53 -9.76
C VAL A 162 0.02 -8.84 -10.18
N PRO A 163 0.46 -8.49 -11.39
CA PRO A 163 1.77 -8.92 -11.93
C PRO A 163 2.97 -8.14 -11.37
N THR A 164 2.73 -7.05 -10.65
CA THR A 164 3.80 -6.19 -10.13
C THR A 164 3.47 -5.70 -8.73
N THR A 165 4.42 -5.80 -7.81
CA THR A 165 4.31 -5.19 -6.49
C THR A 165 5.49 -4.27 -6.21
N VAL A 166 5.22 -3.15 -5.52
CA VAL A 166 6.24 -2.27 -4.96
C VAL A 166 6.12 -2.35 -3.45
N VAL A 167 7.19 -2.78 -2.79
CA VAL A 167 7.20 -3.08 -1.35
C VAL A 167 8.44 -2.51 -0.70
N SER A 168 8.38 -2.24 0.60
CA SER A 168 9.57 -1.83 1.34
C SER A 168 10.27 -3.02 1.98
N GLN A 169 11.59 -2.98 2.01
CA GLN A 169 12.45 -4.03 2.59
C GLN A 169 12.74 -3.83 4.09
N TRP A 170 12.50 -2.64 4.61
CA TRP A 170 12.68 -2.30 6.03
C TRP A 170 11.71 -1.21 6.47
N LYS A 171 11.66 -0.95 7.77
CA LYS A 171 10.87 0.14 8.33
C LYS A 171 11.43 1.47 7.84
N VAL A 172 10.71 2.12 6.93
CA VAL A 172 11.03 3.44 6.40
C VAL A 172 10.34 4.53 7.21
N ARG A 173 10.81 5.77 7.09
CA ARG A 173 10.15 6.91 7.72
C ARG A 173 8.94 7.33 6.91
N ALA A 174 7.87 7.72 7.60
CA ALA A 174 6.61 8.10 6.96
C ALA A 174 6.77 9.33 6.03
N ASP A 175 7.55 10.33 6.44
CA ASP A 175 7.79 11.56 5.66
C ASP A 175 8.53 11.27 4.34
N SER A 176 9.67 10.56 4.39
CA SER A 176 10.42 10.23 3.18
C SER A 176 9.66 9.26 2.27
N THR A 177 8.88 8.36 2.86
CA THR A 177 8.01 7.44 2.12
C THR A 177 6.92 8.19 1.37
N ALA A 178 6.27 9.15 2.02
CA ALA A 178 5.24 9.98 1.38
C ALA A 178 5.84 10.74 0.18
N ASP A 179 6.99 11.38 0.36
CA ASP A 179 7.68 12.13 -0.69
C ASP A 179 8.10 11.21 -1.87
N LEU A 180 8.64 10.01 -1.56
CA LEU A 180 9.04 9.02 -2.58
C LEU A 180 7.83 8.54 -3.39
N MET A 181 6.75 8.16 -2.72
CA MET A 181 5.56 7.61 -3.36
C MET A 181 4.81 8.67 -4.17
N VAL A 182 4.72 9.90 -3.67
CA VAL A 182 4.14 11.02 -4.42
C VAL A 182 4.92 11.26 -5.71
N GLU A 183 6.25 11.29 -5.65
CA GLU A 183 7.07 11.45 -6.86
C GLU A 183 6.98 10.25 -7.79
N PHE A 184 7.00 9.03 -7.27
CA PHE A 184 6.83 7.80 -8.05
C PHE A 184 5.52 7.83 -8.86
N HIS A 185 4.39 8.08 -8.21
CA HIS A 185 3.09 8.14 -8.88
C HIS A 185 2.99 9.31 -9.87
N ARG A 186 3.60 10.46 -9.57
CA ARG A 186 3.70 11.58 -10.51
C ARG A 186 4.42 11.16 -11.80
N LEU A 187 5.53 10.43 -11.68
CA LEU A 187 6.31 9.94 -12.82
C LEU A 187 5.58 8.85 -13.61
N LEU A 188 4.87 7.95 -12.94
CA LEU A 188 4.01 6.94 -13.59
C LEU A 188 2.96 7.57 -14.52
N GLN A 189 2.44 8.74 -14.17
CA GLN A 189 1.44 9.44 -14.95
C GLN A 189 2.05 10.45 -15.95
N ALA A 190 3.40 10.61 -15.96
CA ALA A 190 4.06 11.50 -16.89
C ALA A 190 3.96 10.98 -18.33
N ARG A 191 3.68 11.89 -19.26
CA ARG A 191 3.59 11.59 -20.70
C ARG A 191 4.66 12.37 -21.46
N ASP A 192 5.12 11.79 -22.55
CA ASP A 192 6.01 12.48 -23.51
C ASP A 192 5.18 13.42 -24.42
N ALA A 193 5.87 14.11 -25.31
CA ALA A 193 5.26 15.04 -26.27
C ALA A 193 4.28 14.34 -27.25
N LYS A 194 4.34 13.01 -27.37
CA LYS A 194 3.44 12.21 -28.22
C LYS A 194 2.29 11.60 -27.42
N GLY A 195 2.24 11.84 -26.09
CA GLY A 195 1.21 11.30 -25.19
C GLY A 195 1.48 9.88 -24.71
N ALA A 196 2.64 9.27 -25.05
CA ALA A 196 3.04 7.97 -24.55
C ALA A 196 3.56 8.06 -23.11
N THR A 197 3.53 6.94 -22.38
CA THR A 197 4.14 6.84 -21.05
C THR A 197 5.63 7.15 -21.14
N ARG A 198 6.08 8.14 -20.37
CA ARG A 198 7.48 8.62 -20.43
C ARG A 198 8.46 7.67 -19.74
N TRP A 199 8.02 7.00 -18.69
CA TRP A 199 8.84 6.15 -17.83
C TRP A 199 8.19 4.77 -17.66
N THR A 200 8.97 3.71 -17.71
CA THR A 200 8.55 2.41 -17.18
C THR A 200 8.33 2.52 -15.67
N ARG A 201 7.68 1.54 -15.06
CA ARG A 201 7.46 1.51 -13.60
C ARG A 201 8.79 1.51 -12.84
N ALA A 202 9.77 0.71 -13.31
CA ALA A 202 11.08 0.61 -12.69
C ALA A 202 11.86 1.93 -12.80
N GLU A 203 11.85 2.57 -13.97
CA GLU A 203 12.47 3.88 -14.17
C GLU A 203 11.79 4.96 -13.31
N ALA A 204 10.47 4.95 -13.20
CA ALA A 204 9.74 5.90 -12.36
C ALA A 204 10.16 5.77 -10.88
N LEU A 205 10.28 4.53 -10.37
CA LEU A 205 10.74 4.29 -9.00
C LEU A 205 12.20 4.73 -8.82
N GLN A 206 13.07 4.42 -9.77
CA GLN A 206 14.46 4.86 -9.74
C GLN A 206 14.58 6.39 -9.75
N GLN A 207 13.86 7.08 -10.63
CA GLN A 207 13.89 8.54 -10.70
C GLN A 207 13.33 9.20 -9.44
N ALA A 208 12.29 8.62 -8.81
CA ALA A 208 11.79 9.07 -7.53
C ALA A 208 12.85 8.94 -6.43
N ALA A 209 13.55 7.80 -6.37
CA ALA A 209 14.66 7.59 -5.44
C ALA A 209 15.81 8.56 -5.67
N MET A 210 16.18 8.81 -6.94
CA MET A 210 17.22 9.78 -7.30
C MET A 210 16.87 11.21 -6.89
N LYS A 211 15.60 11.58 -6.96
CA LYS A 211 15.13 12.89 -6.50
C LYS A 211 15.29 13.03 -4.98
N LEU A 212 14.96 12.01 -4.20
CA LEU A 212 15.16 12.03 -2.75
C LEU A 212 16.65 12.07 -2.40
N LEU A 213 17.48 11.29 -3.09
CA LEU A 213 18.94 11.32 -2.89
C LEU A 213 19.53 12.72 -3.11
N ALA A 214 18.99 13.50 -4.05
CA ALA A 214 19.43 14.87 -4.32
C ALA A 214 19.04 15.86 -3.21
N ASP A 215 18.06 15.55 -2.39
CA ASP A 215 17.67 16.38 -1.25
C ASP A 215 18.63 16.17 -0.07
N PRO A 216 19.27 17.23 0.47
CA PRO A 216 20.16 17.13 1.63
C PRO A 216 19.52 16.44 2.84
N LYS A 217 18.21 16.56 3.03
CA LYS A 217 17.44 15.93 4.11
C LYS A 217 17.45 14.40 4.00
N TYR A 218 17.49 13.86 2.79
CA TYR A 218 17.28 12.45 2.51
C TYR A 218 18.49 11.74 1.89
N ARG A 219 19.71 12.28 2.00
CA ARG A 219 20.93 11.71 1.38
C ARG A 219 21.24 10.27 1.78
N HIS A 220 20.91 9.89 3.03
CA HIS A 220 21.21 8.54 3.49
C HIS A 220 20.30 7.51 2.78
N PRO A 221 20.86 6.38 2.30
CA PRO A 221 20.09 5.34 1.58
C PRO A 221 18.87 4.80 2.34
N PHE A 222 18.88 4.86 3.66
CA PHE A 222 17.75 4.49 4.52
C PHE A 222 16.42 5.13 4.07
N TYR A 223 16.45 6.34 3.51
CA TYR A 223 15.25 7.11 3.16
C TYR A 223 14.67 6.78 1.79
N TRP A 224 15.48 6.30 0.84
CA TRP A 224 15.06 6.11 -0.55
C TRP A 224 15.32 4.72 -1.12
N ALA A 225 16.26 3.95 -0.54
CA ALA A 225 16.61 2.63 -1.07
C ALA A 225 15.75 1.49 -0.48
N GLY A 226 14.77 1.82 0.38
CA GLY A 226 13.94 0.82 1.05
C GLY A 226 12.94 0.13 0.13
N PHE A 227 12.55 0.75 -0.97
CA PHE A 227 11.53 0.21 -1.85
C PHE A 227 12.12 -0.58 -3.02
N VAL A 228 11.54 -1.75 -3.26
CA VAL A 228 11.86 -2.61 -4.40
C VAL A 228 10.60 -2.93 -5.19
N MET A 229 10.80 -3.13 -6.48
CA MET A 229 9.76 -3.62 -7.38
C MET A 229 9.98 -5.09 -7.65
N ILE A 230 8.95 -5.90 -7.53
CA ILE A 230 8.96 -7.33 -7.76
C ILE A 230 7.92 -7.63 -8.84
N GLY A 231 8.31 -8.36 -9.88
CA GLY A 231 7.43 -8.73 -10.99
C GLY A 231 7.74 -8.03 -12.29
N LYS A 232 6.71 -7.70 -13.06
CA LYS A 232 6.86 -7.13 -14.41
C LYS A 232 7.23 -5.64 -14.33
N PRO A 233 8.35 -5.21 -14.97
CA PRO A 233 8.82 -3.82 -14.94
C PRO A 233 7.95 -2.83 -15.71
#